data_668522f118adba186af1772e3daa202d
#
_entry.id   668522f118adba186af1772e3daa202d
#
_cell.length_a   1.000
_cell.length_b   1.000
_cell.length_c   1.000
_cell.angle_alpha   90.00
_cell.angle_beta   90.00
_cell.angle_gamma   90.00
#
_symmetry.space_group_name_H-M   'P 1'
#
loop_
_entity.id
_entity.type
_entity.pdbx_description
1 polymer ?
#
loop_
_entity_poly.entity_id
_entity_poly.type
_entity_poly.pdbx_seq_one_letter_code
_entity_poly.pdbx_strand_id
1 'polypeptide(L)'
;MAGVSLNDIGLIAATRGPGLVGSLLVGFTFAKAIALVRGLPCVGVDHMAGHLLSCCLEANKPSFPFTALVVSGGNTSLYAVTDPVTFSRLGRTRDDAAGEAFDKVAKLLGLGYPGGPIISQLALQGNP
;
A
#
# COMPACT_ATOMS: atom_id res chain seq x y z
N MET A 1 7.48 -19.46 8.77
CA MET A 1 6.67 -20.17 7.73
C MET A 1 5.28 -20.38 8.29
N ALA A 2 4.22 -20.28 7.47
CA ALA A 2 2.83 -20.36 7.93
C ALA A 2 2.40 -21.79 8.36
N GLY A 3 3.24 -22.81 8.17
CA GLY A 3 2.91 -24.19 8.54
C GLY A 3 1.79 -24.86 7.73
N VAL A 4 1.41 -24.25 6.59
CA VAL A 4 0.36 -24.74 5.69
C VAL A 4 0.95 -25.11 4.33
N SER A 5 0.31 -26.06 3.64
CA SER A 5 0.61 -26.47 2.28
C SER A 5 -0.35 -25.84 1.28
N LEU A 6 -0.06 -25.92 -0.02
CA LEU A 6 -0.99 -25.46 -1.05
C LEU A 6 -2.33 -26.23 -1.04
N ASN A 7 -2.39 -27.40 -0.44
CA ASN A 7 -3.63 -28.18 -0.33
C ASN A 7 -4.61 -27.61 0.71
N ASP A 8 -4.08 -26.80 1.64
CA ASP A 8 -4.86 -26.18 2.71
C ASP A 8 -5.43 -24.82 2.28
N ILE A 9 -5.12 -24.37 1.05
CA ILE A 9 -5.55 -23.07 0.52
C ILE A 9 -6.91 -23.21 -0.17
N GLY A 10 -7.88 -22.41 0.25
CA GLY A 10 -9.22 -22.38 -0.33
C GLY A 10 -9.50 -21.20 -1.28
N LEU A 11 -8.62 -20.17 -1.31
CA LEU A 11 -8.79 -18.97 -2.11
C LEU A 11 -7.43 -18.39 -2.45
N ILE A 12 -7.28 -17.87 -3.67
CA ILE A 12 -6.11 -17.08 -4.07
C ILE A 12 -6.54 -15.61 -4.19
N ALA A 13 -5.86 -14.72 -3.47
CA ALA A 13 -6.04 -13.28 -3.56
C ALA A 13 -4.74 -12.63 -4.04
N ALA A 14 -4.83 -11.70 -4.99
CA ALA A 14 -3.67 -10.99 -5.50
C ALA A 14 -4.03 -9.57 -5.91
N THR A 15 -3.09 -8.64 -5.78
CA THR A 15 -3.27 -7.26 -6.20
C THR A 15 -3.46 -7.17 -7.71
N ARG A 16 -4.59 -6.57 -8.13
CA ARG A 16 -4.91 -6.34 -9.56
C ARG A 16 -4.57 -4.93 -10.04
N GLY A 17 -4.36 -4.00 -9.13
CA GLY A 17 -4.09 -2.58 -9.40
C GLY A 17 -4.63 -1.66 -8.30
N PRO A 18 -4.32 -0.36 -8.39
CA PRO A 18 -3.32 0.28 -9.25
C PRO A 18 -1.88 -0.10 -8.90
N GLY A 19 -0.94 0.15 -9.83
CA GLY A 19 0.49 -0.12 -9.63
C GLY A 19 1.26 -0.25 -10.94
N LEU A 20 2.55 -0.56 -10.86
CA LEU A 20 3.39 -0.79 -12.03
C LEU A 20 2.92 -2.01 -12.81
N VAL A 21 2.60 -1.82 -14.09
CA VAL A 21 2.00 -2.84 -14.96
C VAL A 21 2.82 -4.13 -14.99
N GLY A 22 4.16 -4.04 -15.09
CA GLY A 22 5.04 -5.22 -15.09
C GLY A 22 4.93 -6.05 -13.81
N SER A 23 4.97 -5.40 -12.65
CA SER A 23 4.85 -6.08 -11.35
C SER A 23 3.47 -6.71 -11.16
N LEU A 24 2.41 -5.98 -11.52
CA LEU A 24 1.03 -6.47 -11.46
C LEU A 24 0.82 -7.67 -12.38
N LEU A 25 1.34 -7.59 -13.62
CA LEU A 25 1.21 -8.66 -14.60
C LEU A 25 1.85 -9.96 -14.09
N VAL A 26 3.07 -9.90 -13.59
CA VAL A 26 3.77 -11.07 -13.04
C VAL A 26 3.00 -11.66 -11.86
N GLY A 27 2.71 -10.85 -10.84
CA GLY A 27 2.06 -11.33 -9.61
C GLY A 27 0.65 -11.86 -9.84
N PHE A 28 -0.18 -11.10 -10.58
CA PHE A 28 -1.56 -11.48 -10.81
C PHE A 28 -1.71 -12.67 -11.78
N THR A 29 -0.86 -12.75 -12.81
CA THR A 29 -0.86 -13.90 -13.72
C THR A 29 -0.43 -15.17 -13.01
N PHE A 30 0.61 -15.09 -12.16
CA PHE A 30 1.04 -16.23 -11.36
C PHE A 30 -0.05 -16.71 -10.39
N ALA A 31 -0.71 -15.78 -9.70
CA ALA A 31 -1.84 -16.08 -8.83
C ALA A 31 -2.99 -16.78 -9.58
N LYS A 32 -3.35 -16.26 -10.75
CA LYS A 32 -4.37 -16.87 -11.64
C LYS A 32 -3.97 -18.26 -12.11
N ALA A 33 -2.71 -18.47 -12.45
CA ALA A 33 -2.22 -19.78 -12.88
C ALA A 33 -2.35 -20.82 -11.78
N ILE A 34 -1.96 -20.48 -10.53
CA ILE A 34 -2.14 -21.38 -9.36
C ILE A 34 -3.63 -21.66 -9.18
N ALA A 35 -4.47 -20.64 -9.17
CA ALA A 35 -5.90 -20.79 -8.97
C ALA A 35 -6.52 -21.73 -10.02
N LEU A 36 -6.15 -21.53 -11.29
CA LEU A 36 -6.65 -22.37 -12.41
C LEU A 36 -6.22 -23.84 -12.26
N VAL A 37 -4.93 -24.09 -12.02
CA VAL A 37 -4.41 -25.45 -11.87
C VAL A 37 -5.01 -26.18 -10.66
N ARG A 38 -5.30 -25.44 -9.60
CA ARG A 38 -5.85 -25.99 -8.35
C ARG A 38 -7.38 -26.00 -8.30
N GLY A 39 -8.07 -25.44 -9.30
CA GLY A 39 -9.52 -25.29 -9.29
C GLY A 39 -10.02 -24.35 -8.16
N LEU A 40 -9.22 -23.37 -7.74
CA LEU A 40 -9.53 -22.45 -6.64
C LEU A 40 -10.12 -21.14 -7.16
N PRO A 41 -11.01 -20.48 -6.40
CA PRO A 41 -11.42 -19.12 -6.71
C PRO A 41 -10.23 -18.16 -6.63
N CYS A 42 -10.24 -17.14 -7.51
CA CYS A 42 -9.21 -16.09 -7.54
C CYS A 42 -9.85 -14.72 -7.45
N VAL A 43 -9.40 -13.90 -6.49
CA VAL A 43 -9.91 -12.56 -6.24
C VAL A 43 -8.81 -11.53 -6.53
N GLY A 44 -9.17 -10.52 -7.35
CA GLY A 44 -8.33 -9.33 -7.57
C GLY A 44 -8.57 -8.29 -6.49
N VAL A 45 -7.53 -7.96 -5.72
CA VAL A 45 -7.58 -6.98 -4.64
C VAL A 45 -7.11 -5.61 -5.16
N ASP A 46 -7.82 -4.55 -4.78
CA ASP A 46 -7.38 -3.18 -5.03
C ASP A 46 -6.21 -2.83 -4.10
N HIS A 47 -5.13 -2.27 -4.66
CA HIS A 47 -3.92 -1.92 -3.90
C HIS A 47 -4.19 -0.88 -2.82
N MET A 48 -5.02 0.11 -3.13
CA MET A 48 -5.35 1.17 -2.18
C MET A 48 -6.23 0.64 -1.04
N ALA A 49 -7.14 -0.29 -1.32
CA ALA A 49 -7.90 -0.99 -0.28
C ALA A 49 -6.97 -1.72 0.70
N GLY A 50 -5.91 -2.35 0.20
CA GLY A 50 -4.89 -2.98 1.04
C GLY A 50 -4.21 -1.98 1.99
N HIS A 51 -3.85 -0.79 1.50
CA HIS A 51 -3.30 0.28 2.35
C HIS A 51 -4.30 0.79 3.37
N LEU A 52 -5.54 1.08 2.95
CA LEU A 52 -6.59 1.62 3.82
C LEU A 52 -6.94 0.67 4.96
N LEU A 53 -6.94 -0.64 4.69
CA LEU A 53 -7.32 -1.66 5.67
C LEU A 53 -6.15 -2.20 6.47
N SER A 54 -4.91 -1.80 6.17
CA SER A 54 -3.73 -2.27 6.92
C SER A 54 -3.80 -1.94 8.41
N CYS A 55 -4.37 -0.77 8.77
CA CYS A 55 -4.58 -0.38 10.17
C CYS A 55 -5.58 -1.29 10.91
N CYS A 56 -6.45 -2.02 10.19
CA CYS A 56 -7.37 -2.98 10.79
C CYS A 56 -6.69 -4.28 11.25
N LEU A 57 -5.42 -4.48 10.90
CA LEU A 57 -4.60 -5.61 11.34
C LEU A 57 -3.92 -5.34 12.70
N GLU A 58 -3.92 -4.09 13.16
CA GLU A 58 -3.36 -3.70 14.43
C GLU A 58 -4.24 -4.09 15.61
N ALA A 59 -3.63 -4.25 16.80
CA ALA A 59 -4.36 -4.55 18.03
C ALA A 59 -5.39 -3.45 18.37
N ASN A 60 -5.03 -2.19 18.14
CA ASN A 60 -5.89 -1.01 18.33
C ASN A 60 -6.45 -0.53 16.98
N LYS A 61 -7.21 -1.38 16.34
CA LYS A 61 -7.84 -1.05 15.05
C LYS A 61 -8.90 0.05 15.18
N PRO A 62 -9.01 0.96 14.20
CA PRO A 62 -10.06 1.96 14.17
C PRO A 62 -11.44 1.31 13.99
N SER A 63 -12.47 1.92 14.57
CA SER A 63 -13.86 1.59 14.26
C SER A 63 -14.33 2.35 13.02
N PHE A 64 -15.17 1.70 12.20
CA PHE A 64 -15.79 2.36 11.05
C PHE A 64 -16.96 3.28 11.49
N PRO A 65 -17.19 4.40 10.78
CA PRO A 65 -16.37 4.95 9.71
C PRO A 65 -15.12 5.68 10.24
N PHE A 66 -14.06 5.76 9.43
CA PHE A 66 -12.88 6.55 9.75
C PHE A 66 -12.31 7.27 8.52
N THR A 67 -11.47 8.27 8.75
CA THR A 67 -10.71 8.95 7.71
C THR A 67 -9.28 8.41 7.69
N ALA A 68 -8.81 8.02 6.50
CA ALA A 68 -7.46 7.50 6.30
C ALA A 68 -6.63 8.43 5.42
N LEU A 69 -5.42 8.74 5.87
CA LEU A 69 -4.39 9.41 5.07
C LEU A 69 -3.39 8.36 4.57
N VAL A 70 -3.34 8.15 3.26
CA VAL A 70 -2.34 7.29 2.62
C VAL A 70 -1.21 8.16 2.12
N VAL A 71 0.00 7.90 2.62
CA VAL A 71 1.23 8.62 2.27
C VAL A 71 2.29 7.64 1.81
N SER A 72 2.83 7.85 0.62
CA SER A 72 3.89 7.03 0.06
C SER A 72 4.82 7.85 -0.85
N GLY A 73 5.79 7.20 -1.50
CA GLY A 73 6.66 7.84 -2.49
C GLY A 73 5.90 8.45 -3.66
N GLY A 74 4.85 7.78 -4.14
CA GLY A 74 4.09 8.22 -5.33
C GLY A 74 2.63 8.58 -5.06
N ASN A 75 2.17 8.54 -3.80
CA ASN A 75 0.77 8.81 -3.47
C ASN A 75 0.63 9.54 -2.14
N THR A 76 -0.16 10.61 -2.15
CA THR A 76 -0.63 11.28 -0.94
C THR A 76 -2.11 11.61 -1.15
N SER A 77 -2.97 10.86 -0.46
CA SER A 77 -4.43 10.93 -0.65
C SER A 77 -5.18 10.71 0.66
N LEU A 78 -6.29 11.39 0.79
CA LEU A 78 -7.23 11.29 1.92
C LEU A 78 -8.46 10.51 1.49
N TYR A 79 -8.90 9.58 2.31
CA TYR A 79 -10.06 8.74 2.06
C TYR A 79 -11.04 8.75 3.23
N ALA A 80 -12.33 8.70 2.93
CA ALA A 80 -13.35 8.26 3.87
C ALA A 80 -13.55 6.76 3.69
N VAL A 81 -13.46 6.01 4.79
CA VAL A 81 -13.64 4.56 4.83
C VAL A 81 -14.86 4.26 5.67
N THR A 82 -15.93 3.84 5.03
CA THR A 82 -17.24 3.65 5.67
C THR A 82 -17.37 2.25 6.26
N ASP A 83 -16.83 1.27 5.56
CA ASP A 83 -16.79 -0.14 5.95
C ASP A 83 -15.61 -0.84 5.21
N PRO A 84 -15.33 -2.15 5.44
CA PRO A 84 -14.21 -2.86 4.84
C PRO A 84 -14.18 -2.91 3.30
N VAL A 85 -15.29 -2.63 2.63
CA VAL A 85 -15.40 -2.72 1.16
C VAL A 85 -15.82 -1.40 0.51
N THR A 86 -16.21 -0.40 1.33
CA THR A 86 -16.70 0.89 0.85
C THR A 86 -15.80 2.02 1.31
N PHE A 87 -15.13 2.65 0.36
CA PHE A 87 -14.29 3.83 0.60
C PHE A 87 -14.36 4.80 -0.57
N SER A 88 -14.21 6.07 -0.27
CA SER A 88 -14.20 7.14 -1.27
C SER A 88 -13.03 8.08 -1.04
N ARG A 89 -12.40 8.52 -2.14
CA ARG A 89 -11.30 9.47 -2.06
C ARG A 89 -11.84 10.89 -1.88
N LEU A 90 -11.50 11.52 -0.75
CA LEU A 90 -11.88 12.89 -0.42
C LEU A 90 -10.96 13.90 -1.10
N GLY A 91 -9.67 13.57 -1.23
CA GLY A 91 -8.68 14.44 -1.84
C GLY A 91 -7.38 13.72 -2.14
N ARG A 92 -6.53 14.38 -2.93
CA ARG A 92 -5.15 13.94 -3.21
C ARG A 92 -4.26 15.15 -3.40
N THR A 93 -2.95 14.95 -3.28
CA THR A 93 -1.99 15.96 -3.70
C THR A 93 -2.24 16.36 -5.16
N ARG A 94 -2.01 17.62 -5.48
CA ARG A 94 -2.12 18.16 -6.84
C ARG A 94 -0.76 18.25 -7.54
N ASP A 95 0.31 18.06 -6.78
CA ASP A 95 1.68 18.14 -7.22
C ASP A 95 2.44 16.94 -6.69
N ASP A 96 3.51 17.14 -5.93
CA ASP A 96 4.32 16.05 -5.41
C ASP A 96 3.60 15.23 -4.34
N ALA A 97 3.82 13.93 -4.34
CA ALA A 97 3.54 13.11 -3.17
C ALA A 97 4.51 13.46 -2.04
N ALA A 98 4.14 13.22 -0.79
CA ALA A 98 4.98 13.57 0.35
C ALA A 98 6.37 12.89 0.29
N GLY A 99 6.43 11.60 -0.09
CA GLY A 99 7.71 10.92 -0.26
C GLY A 99 8.56 11.51 -1.38
N GLU A 100 7.95 11.89 -2.50
CA GLU A 100 8.63 12.59 -3.59
C GLU A 100 9.18 13.95 -3.15
N ALA A 101 8.43 14.69 -2.32
CA ALA A 101 8.91 15.94 -1.74
C ALA A 101 10.15 15.72 -0.85
N PHE A 102 10.16 14.67 -0.03
CA PHE A 102 11.33 14.28 0.76
C PHE A 102 12.53 13.94 -0.14
N ASP A 103 12.33 13.20 -1.22
CA ASP A 103 13.41 12.85 -2.15
C ASP A 103 13.98 14.10 -2.84
N LYS A 104 13.13 15.04 -3.25
CA LYS A 104 13.55 16.32 -3.84
C LYS A 104 14.34 17.18 -2.86
N VAL A 105 13.86 17.29 -1.61
CA VAL A 105 14.57 18.04 -0.57
C VAL A 105 15.92 17.39 -0.24
N ALA A 106 15.98 16.06 -0.09
CA ALA A 106 17.22 15.35 0.13
C ALA A 106 18.24 15.61 -0.99
N LYS A 107 17.79 15.59 -2.23
CA LYS A 107 18.62 15.92 -3.39
C LYS A 107 19.17 17.34 -3.34
N LEU A 108 18.34 18.33 -2.98
CA LEU A 108 18.77 19.73 -2.83
C LEU A 108 19.81 19.92 -1.72
N LEU A 109 19.71 19.12 -0.66
CA LEU A 109 20.65 19.11 0.47
C LEU A 109 21.90 18.26 0.20
N GLY A 110 22.06 17.68 -0.98
CA GLY A 110 23.18 16.78 -1.31
C GLY A 110 23.17 15.45 -0.56
N LEU A 111 22.02 15.05 -0.04
CA LEU A 111 21.82 13.79 0.64
C LEU A 111 21.55 12.66 -0.37
N GLY A 112 21.63 11.41 0.08
CA GLY A 112 21.40 10.25 -0.78
C GLY A 112 19.92 9.98 -1.07
N TYR A 113 19.66 8.84 -1.71
CA TYR A 113 18.35 8.31 -2.03
C TYR A 113 18.14 6.92 -1.39
N PRO A 114 16.96 6.59 -0.86
CA PRO A 114 15.74 7.41 -0.77
C PRO A 114 15.85 8.51 0.31
N GLY A 115 15.30 9.69 0.02
CA GLY A 115 15.44 10.89 0.86
C GLY A 115 14.67 10.82 2.18
N GLY A 116 13.49 10.22 2.17
CA GLY A 116 12.63 10.15 3.36
C GLY A 116 13.32 9.56 4.59
N PRO A 117 13.88 8.34 4.53
CA PRO A 117 14.60 7.73 5.66
C PRO A 117 15.80 8.57 6.14
N ILE A 118 16.56 9.17 5.20
CA ILE A 118 17.74 9.96 5.52
C ILE A 118 17.34 11.23 6.28
N ILE A 119 16.35 11.97 5.76
CA ILE A 119 15.84 13.18 6.41
C ILE A 119 15.26 12.84 7.78
N SER A 120 14.51 11.75 7.89
CA SER A 120 13.93 11.30 9.16
C SER A 120 15.01 11.03 10.22
N GLN A 121 16.12 10.38 9.84
CA GLN A 121 17.26 10.14 10.74
C GLN A 121 17.96 11.44 11.15
N LEU A 122 18.18 12.35 10.21
CA LEU A 122 18.79 13.65 10.52
C LEU A 122 17.89 14.51 11.42
N ALA A 123 16.58 14.45 11.24
CA ALA A 123 15.62 15.18 12.06
C ALA A 123 15.66 14.80 13.53
N LEU A 124 16.06 13.55 13.88
CA LEU A 124 16.24 13.12 15.26
C LEU A 124 17.37 13.88 15.98
N GLN A 125 18.30 14.47 15.22
CA GLN A 125 19.44 15.25 15.75
C GLN A 125 19.14 16.77 15.69
N GLY A 126 18.01 17.17 15.14
CA GLY A 126 17.61 18.55 15.00
C GLY A 126 17.00 19.09 16.29
N ASN A 127 17.01 20.42 16.41
CA ASN A 127 16.25 21.15 17.43
C ASN A 127 15.02 21.76 16.74
N PRO A 128 13.77 21.30 17.06
CA PRO A 128 12.54 21.82 16.46
C PRO A 128 12.21 23.25 16.88
#